data_44191f28eb71d861116e02ff9ee80016
#
_entry.id   44191f28eb71d861116e02ff9ee80016
#
_cell.length_a   1.000
_cell.length_b   1.000
_cell.length_c   1.000
_cell.angle_alpha   90.00
_cell.angle_beta   90.00
_cell.angle_gamma   90.00
#
_symmetry.space_group_name_H-M   'P 1'
#
loop_
_entity.id
_entity.type
_entity.pdbx_description
1 polymer ?
#
loop_
_entity_poly.entity_id
_entity_poly.type
_entity_poly.pdbx_seq_one_letter_code
_entity_poly.pdbx_strand_id
1 'polypeptide(L)'
;MQVLQKINKYISQILKVALIACFTYMTVVLSLQVFGRYLFHKGFSWTEETARYIMIWVVFLGAAYIALNLEHVKVSIIEDLMKKQKHKQILELVQHIAGFIFVVIVLKYGFMQMTIAKLSKSANTGFSMMFPYLVFPVAFALLSYAYFYRALDDIVKLTKKDQTEGGEEQ
;
A
#
# COMPACT_ATOMS: atom_id res chain seq x y z
N MET A 1 14.27 15.64 -7.81
CA MET A 1 14.16 15.08 -6.45
C MET A 1 13.20 15.89 -5.55
N GLN A 2 13.37 17.19 -5.35
CA GLN A 2 12.51 17.97 -4.42
C GLN A 2 11.01 17.96 -4.76
N VAL A 3 10.64 17.98 -6.04
CA VAL A 3 9.24 17.93 -6.47
C VAL A 3 8.61 16.57 -6.15
N LEU A 4 9.32 15.48 -6.43
CA LEU A 4 8.87 14.12 -6.14
C LEU A 4 8.72 13.88 -4.62
N GLN A 5 9.61 14.43 -3.81
CA GLN A 5 9.50 14.37 -2.34
C GLN A 5 8.26 15.12 -1.82
N LYS A 6 7.94 16.29 -2.41
CA LYS A 6 6.72 17.03 -2.06
C LYS A 6 5.46 16.22 -2.42
N ILE A 7 5.42 15.64 -3.63
CA ILE A 7 4.30 14.79 -4.07
C ILE A 7 4.13 13.60 -3.12
N ASN A 8 5.22 12.92 -2.80
CA ASN A 8 5.21 11.78 -1.88
C ASN A 8 4.65 12.17 -0.49
N LYS A 9 5.06 13.32 0.04
CA LYS A 9 4.55 13.84 1.31
C LYS A 9 3.05 14.12 1.27
N TYR A 10 2.53 14.70 0.18
CA TYR A 10 1.09 14.96 0.03
C TYR A 10 0.29 13.65 -0.06
N ILE A 11 0.72 12.70 -0.89
CA ILE A 11 0.06 11.40 -1.04
C ILE A 11 0.04 10.67 0.31
N SER A 12 1.16 10.63 1.00
CA SER A 12 1.30 10.03 2.33
C SER A 12 0.36 10.67 3.35
N GLN A 13 0.21 11.99 3.33
CA GLN A 13 -0.68 12.70 4.25
C GLN A 13 -2.16 12.39 3.97
N ILE A 14 -2.55 12.31 2.70
CA ILE A 14 -3.90 11.90 2.29
C ILE A 14 -4.18 10.46 2.74
N LEU A 15 -3.25 9.53 2.51
CA LEU A 15 -3.38 8.14 2.94
C LEU A 15 -3.49 8.01 4.45
N LYS A 16 -2.70 8.77 5.20
CA LYS A 16 -2.77 8.80 6.67
C LYS A 16 -4.16 9.21 7.16
N VAL A 17 -4.72 10.29 6.60
CA VAL A 17 -6.06 10.77 6.97
C VAL A 17 -7.12 9.75 6.58
N ALA A 18 -7.04 9.16 5.38
CA ALA A 18 -7.96 8.13 4.93
C ALA A 18 -7.92 6.89 5.83
N LEU A 19 -6.72 6.43 6.23
CA LEU A 19 -6.57 5.30 7.15
C LEU A 19 -7.17 5.59 8.52
N ILE A 20 -6.93 6.78 9.08
CA ILE A 20 -7.53 7.18 10.36
C ILE A 20 -9.05 7.19 10.26
N ALA A 21 -9.61 7.75 9.19
CA ALA A 21 -11.05 7.77 8.97
C ALA A 21 -11.64 6.35 8.85
N CYS A 22 -10.99 5.47 8.08
CA CYS A 22 -11.41 4.07 7.93
C CYS A 22 -11.35 3.31 9.28
N PHE A 23 -10.30 3.47 10.05
CA PHE A 23 -10.17 2.85 11.37
C PHE A 23 -11.24 3.36 12.34
N THR A 24 -11.45 4.68 12.37
CA THR A 24 -12.48 5.29 13.23
C THR A 24 -13.87 4.76 12.86
N TYR A 25 -14.20 4.74 11.57
CA TYR A 25 -15.46 4.19 11.08
C TYR A 25 -15.64 2.72 11.51
N MET A 26 -14.62 1.88 11.27
CA MET A 26 -14.66 0.47 11.61
C MET A 26 -14.86 0.26 13.11
N THR A 27 -14.16 1.03 13.95
CA THR A 27 -14.29 0.96 15.41
C THR A 27 -15.71 1.33 15.86
N VAL A 28 -16.27 2.41 15.33
CA VAL A 28 -17.64 2.86 15.65
C VAL A 28 -18.67 1.81 15.23
N VAL A 29 -18.58 1.29 14.01
CA VAL A 29 -19.55 0.32 13.48
C VAL A 29 -19.48 -1.01 14.23
N LEU A 30 -18.28 -1.51 14.55
CA LEU A 30 -18.13 -2.74 15.32
C LEU A 30 -18.59 -2.56 16.76
N SER A 31 -18.33 -1.41 17.39
CA SER A 31 -18.86 -1.09 18.71
C SER A 31 -20.39 -1.06 18.71
N LEU A 32 -20.98 -0.41 17.70
CA LEU A 32 -22.45 -0.36 17.54
C LEU A 32 -23.03 -1.76 17.36
N GLN A 33 -22.36 -2.66 16.62
CA GLN A 33 -22.78 -4.05 16.47
C GLN A 33 -22.77 -4.80 17.79
N VAL A 34 -21.71 -4.64 18.59
CA VAL A 34 -21.57 -5.29 19.92
C VAL A 34 -22.66 -4.78 20.84
N PHE A 35 -22.81 -3.46 20.99
CA PHE A 35 -23.85 -2.87 21.85
C PHE A 35 -25.26 -3.24 21.35
N GLY A 36 -25.50 -3.23 20.04
CA GLY A 36 -26.79 -3.62 19.46
C GLY A 36 -27.16 -5.06 19.84
N ARG A 37 -26.21 -5.97 19.81
CA ARG A 37 -26.43 -7.39 20.15
C ARG A 37 -26.72 -7.57 21.66
N TYR A 38 -25.95 -6.91 22.52
CA TYR A 38 -26.07 -7.10 23.97
C TYR A 38 -27.22 -6.31 24.61
N LEU A 39 -27.47 -5.05 24.16
CA LEU A 39 -28.51 -4.20 24.74
C LEU A 39 -29.88 -4.40 24.10
N PHE A 40 -29.92 -4.59 22.78
CA PHE A 40 -31.16 -4.67 22.03
C PHE A 40 -31.50 -6.08 21.56
N HIS A 41 -30.64 -7.07 21.82
CA HIS A 41 -30.77 -8.46 21.33
C HIS A 41 -31.00 -8.54 19.82
N LYS A 42 -30.54 -7.52 19.07
CA LYS A 42 -30.66 -7.42 17.61
C LYS A 42 -29.27 -7.20 17.02
N GLY A 43 -28.84 -8.12 16.14
CA GLY A 43 -27.64 -7.93 15.33
C GLY A 43 -28.00 -7.17 14.05
N PHE A 44 -27.12 -6.24 13.66
CA PHE A 44 -27.28 -5.51 12.39
C PHE A 44 -26.38 -6.17 11.33
N SER A 45 -26.94 -6.93 10.42
CA SER A 45 -26.19 -7.65 9.37
C SER A 45 -25.35 -6.72 8.48
N TRP A 46 -25.80 -5.49 8.27
CA TRP A 46 -25.09 -4.49 7.46
C TRP A 46 -23.78 -4.00 8.11
N THR A 47 -23.71 -3.98 9.46
CA THR A 47 -22.52 -3.51 10.17
C THR A 47 -21.33 -4.45 9.96
N GLU A 48 -21.56 -5.74 10.02
CA GLU A 48 -20.54 -6.76 9.79
C GLU A 48 -20.02 -6.72 8.35
N GLU A 49 -20.91 -6.53 7.40
CA GLU A 49 -20.57 -6.47 5.99
C GLU A 49 -19.77 -5.20 5.64
N THR A 50 -20.21 -4.03 6.12
CA THR A 50 -19.49 -2.77 5.90
C THR A 50 -18.13 -2.75 6.58
N ALA A 51 -18.01 -3.29 7.80
CA ALA A 51 -16.72 -3.42 8.48
C ALA A 51 -15.73 -4.27 7.68
N ARG A 52 -16.18 -5.37 7.07
CA ARG A 52 -15.36 -6.23 6.21
C ARG A 52 -14.87 -5.48 4.97
N TYR A 53 -15.72 -4.67 4.35
CA TYR A 53 -15.32 -3.86 3.19
C TYR A 53 -14.29 -2.80 3.54
N ILE A 54 -14.49 -2.09 4.64
CA ILE A 54 -13.53 -1.08 5.12
C ILE A 54 -12.21 -1.72 5.55
N MET A 55 -12.24 -2.93 6.13
CA MET A 55 -11.03 -3.67 6.47
C MET A 55 -10.14 -3.92 5.24
N ILE A 56 -10.74 -4.27 4.09
CA ILE A 56 -9.99 -4.44 2.84
C ILE A 56 -9.31 -3.12 2.45
N TRP A 57 -10.01 -1.99 2.54
CA TRP A 57 -9.44 -0.67 2.28
C TRP A 57 -8.28 -0.34 3.22
N VAL A 58 -8.42 -0.60 4.51
CA VAL A 58 -7.37 -0.36 5.51
C VAL A 58 -6.11 -1.16 5.19
N VAL A 59 -6.25 -2.45 4.85
CA VAL A 59 -5.10 -3.32 4.54
C VAL A 59 -4.34 -2.83 3.31
N PHE A 60 -5.03 -2.56 2.21
CA PHE A 60 -4.38 -2.19 0.95
C PHE A 60 -3.86 -0.76 0.94
N LEU A 61 -4.61 0.21 1.49
CA LEU A 61 -4.11 1.58 1.65
C LEU A 61 -2.98 1.65 2.69
N GLY A 62 -3.04 0.82 3.74
CA GLY A 62 -1.98 0.68 4.71
C GLY A 62 -0.68 0.17 4.09
N ALA A 63 -0.75 -0.86 3.24
CA ALA A 63 0.40 -1.35 2.49
C ALA A 63 1.01 -0.26 1.59
N ALA A 64 0.17 0.52 0.88
CA ALA A 64 0.63 1.64 0.07
C ALA A 64 1.27 2.75 0.92
N TYR A 65 0.69 3.08 2.08
CA TYR A 65 1.25 4.05 3.02
C TYR A 65 2.62 3.62 3.54
N ILE A 66 2.76 2.36 3.93
CA ILE A 66 4.02 1.76 4.38
C ILE A 66 5.06 1.82 3.26
N ALA A 67 4.70 1.42 2.05
CA ALA A 67 5.61 1.45 0.91
C ALA A 67 6.11 2.86 0.58
N LEU A 68 5.32 3.90 0.80
CA LEU A 68 5.71 5.30 0.56
C LEU A 68 6.59 5.87 1.68
N ASN A 69 6.33 5.54 2.95
CA ASN A 69 6.93 6.25 4.10
C ASN A 69 8.05 5.50 4.79
N LEU A 70 8.03 4.16 4.79
CA LEU A 70 9.09 3.41 5.44
C LEU A 70 10.25 3.22 4.47
N GLU A 71 11.22 4.11 4.57
CA GLU A 71 12.52 3.99 3.88
C GLU A 71 13.25 2.69 4.24
N HIS A 72 12.80 1.97 5.28
CA HIS A 72 13.53 0.87 5.91
C HIS A 72 12.68 -0.35 6.30
N VAL A 73 11.62 -0.70 5.56
CA VAL A 73 11.16 -2.10 5.63
C VAL A 73 12.13 -2.94 4.80
N LYS A 74 13.38 -2.92 5.26
CA LYS A 74 14.45 -3.75 4.72
C LYS A 74 14.27 -5.13 5.32
N VAL A 75 14.38 -6.15 4.51
CA VAL A 75 14.63 -7.50 5.01
C VAL A 75 16.08 -7.49 5.51
N SER A 76 16.28 -6.89 6.68
CA SER A 76 17.59 -6.64 7.31
C SER A 76 18.42 -7.91 7.47
N ILE A 77 17.75 -9.07 7.58
CA ILE A 77 18.40 -10.37 7.77
C ILE A 77 19.38 -10.70 6.63
N ILE A 78 19.01 -10.43 5.38
CA ILE A 78 19.88 -10.70 4.22
C ILE A 78 20.94 -9.60 4.08
N GLU A 79 20.58 -8.37 4.42
CA GLU A 79 21.50 -7.24 4.39
C GLU A 79 22.62 -7.33 5.43
N ASP A 80 22.32 -7.86 6.62
CA ASP A 80 23.31 -8.07 7.69
C ASP A 80 24.32 -9.18 7.38
N LEU A 81 23.94 -10.12 6.51
CA LEU A 81 24.84 -11.17 6.00
C LEU A 81 25.80 -10.66 4.92
N MET A 82 25.52 -9.54 4.28
CA MET A 82 26.34 -8.98 3.21
C MET A 82 27.36 -7.96 3.74
N LYS A 83 28.66 -8.30 3.68
CA LYS A 83 29.76 -7.44 4.13
C LYS A 83 30.06 -6.24 3.22
N LYS A 84 29.68 -6.29 1.93
CA LYS A 84 30.00 -5.23 0.96
C LYS A 84 28.79 -4.35 0.65
N GLN A 85 28.93 -3.05 0.86
CA GLN A 85 27.88 -2.03 0.66
C GLN A 85 27.31 -2.01 -0.77
N LYS A 86 28.14 -2.22 -1.80
CA LYS A 86 27.68 -2.28 -3.20
C LYS A 86 26.68 -3.43 -3.45
N HIS A 87 26.94 -4.60 -2.86
CA HIS A 87 26.02 -5.74 -3.02
C HIS A 87 24.66 -5.50 -2.35
N LYS A 88 24.63 -4.77 -1.22
CA LYS A 88 23.39 -4.37 -0.56
C LYS A 88 22.53 -3.48 -1.47
N GLN A 89 23.14 -2.44 -2.05
CA GLN A 89 22.45 -1.50 -2.94
C GLN A 89 21.91 -2.17 -4.22
N ILE A 90 22.68 -3.11 -4.79
CA ILE A 90 22.21 -3.88 -5.96
C ILE A 90 21.04 -4.78 -5.57
N LEU A 91 21.07 -5.41 -4.40
CA LEU A 91 19.97 -6.24 -3.92
C LEU A 91 18.70 -5.41 -3.71
N GLU A 92 18.81 -4.22 -3.08
CA GLU A 92 17.70 -3.29 -2.91
C GLU A 92 17.08 -2.90 -4.25
N LEU A 93 17.91 -2.55 -5.24
CA LEU A 93 17.43 -2.20 -6.59
C LEU A 93 16.69 -3.37 -7.25
N VAL A 94 17.23 -4.59 -7.17
CA VAL A 94 16.59 -5.80 -7.72
C VAL A 94 15.24 -6.05 -7.04
N GLN A 95 15.16 -5.91 -5.71
CA GLN A 95 13.91 -6.05 -4.96
C GLN A 95 12.86 -5.00 -5.38
N HIS A 96 13.26 -3.74 -5.57
CA HIS A 96 12.33 -2.69 -5.99
C HIS A 96 11.84 -2.89 -7.43
N ILE A 97 12.71 -3.33 -8.34
CA ILE A 97 12.33 -3.66 -9.73
C ILE A 97 11.39 -4.87 -9.76
N ALA A 98 11.71 -5.94 -9.05
CA ALA A 98 10.87 -7.13 -8.97
C ALA A 98 9.50 -6.80 -8.36
N GLY A 99 9.48 -6.00 -7.28
CA GLY A 99 8.26 -5.50 -6.66
C GLY A 99 7.42 -4.65 -7.61
N PHE A 100 8.06 -3.77 -8.37
CA PHE A 100 7.37 -2.95 -9.39
C PHE A 100 6.70 -3.80 -10.46
N ILE A 101 7.43 -4.77 -11.03
CA ILE A 101 6.89 -5.68 -12.05
C ILE A 101 5.69 -6.47 -11.49
N PHE A 102 5.84 -7.02 -10.29
CA PHE A 102 4.76 -7.75 -9.61
C PHE A 102 3.51 -6.88 -9.42
N VAL A 103 3.67 -5.69 -8.89
CA VAL A 103 2.55 -4.77 -8.60
C VAL A 103 1.85 -4.32 -9.88
N VAL A 104 2.58 -4.08 -10.97
CA VAL A 104 1.99 -3.73 -12.29
C VAL A 104 1.15 -4.89 -12.85
N ILE A 105 1.62 -6.12 -12.72
CA ILE A 105 0.86 -7.31 -13.12
C ILE A 105 -0.44 -7.40 -12.30
N VAL A 106 -0.35 -7.26 -10.97
CA VAL A 106 -1.51 -7.33 -10.07
C VAL A 106 -2.48 -6.17 -10.30
N LEU A 107 -1.99 -4.98 -10.66
CA LEU A 107 -2.81 -3.83 -11.02
C LEU A 107 -3.76 -4.17 -12.19
N LYS A 108 -3.25 -4.82 -13.24
CA LYS A 108 -4.08 -5.28 -14.38
C LYS A 108 -5.21 -6.20 -13.92
N TYR A 109 -4.89 -7.19 -13.09
CA TYR A 109 -5.89 -8.11 -12.55
C TYR A 109 -6.85 -7.44 -11.57
N GLY A 110 -6.40 -6.44 -10.82
CA GLY A 110 -7.23 -5.62 -9.93
C GLY A 110 -8.32 -4.85 -10.70
N PHE A 111 -7.98 -4.27 -11.85
CA PHE A 111 -8.97 -3.64 -12.74
C PHE A 111 -9.98 -4.65 -13.28
N MET A 112 -9.52 -5.80 -13.73
CA MET A 112 -10.39 -6.86 -14.23
C MET A 112 -11.35 -7.34 -13.15
N GLN A 113 -10.86 -7.58 -11.93
CA GLN A 113 -11.66 -8.01 -10.80
C GLN A 113 -12.72 -6.97 -10.40
N MET A 114 -12.38 -5.68 -10.38
CA MET A 114 -13.31 -4.59 -10.13
C MET A 114 -14.44 -4.58 -11.17
N THR A 115 -14.11 -4.79 -12.45
CA THR A 115 -15.08 -4.80 -13.54
C THR A 115 -16.06 -5.97 -13.41
N ILE A 116 -15.57 -7.15 -13.05
CA ILE A 116 -16.42 -8.34 -12.80
C ILE A 116 -17.31 -8.11 -11.56
N ALA A 117 -16.76 -7.53 -10.50
CA ALA A 117 -17.46 -7.26 -9.26
C ALA A 117 -18.63 -6.26 -9.42
N LYS A 118 -18.59 -5.39 -10.45
CA LYS A 118 -19.68 -4.48 -10.79
C LYS A 118 -21.01 -5.20 -11.05
N LEU A 119 -20.96 -6.43 -11.55
CA LEU A 119 -22.14 -7.24 -11.85
C LEU A 119 -22.75 -7.88 -10.62
N SER A 120 -22.03 -7.90 -9.50
CA SER A 120 -22.43 -8.54 -8.25
C SER A 120 -22.94 -7.51 -7.25
N LYS A 121 -23.99 -7.88 -6.49
CA LYS A 121 -24.52 -7.07 -5.39
C LYS A 121 -24.27 -7.77 -4.07
N SER A 122 -24.11 -6.99 -3.02
CA SER A 122 -24.04 -7.46 -1.65
C SER A 122 -25.35 -8.12 -1.22
N ALA A 123 -25.25 -9.20 -0.46
CA ALA A 123 -26.42 -9.95 0.01
C ALA A 123 -27.24 -9.21 1.07
N ASN A 124 -26.59 -8.43 1.95
CA ASN A 124 -27.26 -7.78 3.07
C ASN A 124 -27.58 -6.31 2.81
N THR A 125 -26.67 -5.58 2.15
CA THR A 125 -26.82 -4.14 1.93
C THR A 125 -27.33 -3.80 0.53
N GLY A 126 -27.28 -4.73 -0.43
CA GLY A 126 -27.64 -4.48 -1.82
C GLY A 126 -26.67 -3.58 -2.59
N PHE A 127 -25.60 -3.09 -1.95
CA PHE A 127 -24.57 -2.27 -2.62
C PHE A 127 -23.81 -3.06 -3.69
N SER A 128 -23.35 -2.35 -4.71
CA SER A 128 -22.49 -2.95 -5.73
C SER A 128 -21.17 -3.37 -5.13
N MET A 129 -20.77 -4.61 -5.41
CA MET A 129 -19.45 -5.13 -5.01
C MET A 129 -18.28 -4.40 -5.68
N MET A 130 -18.55 -3.55 -6.66
CA MET A 130 -17.53 -2.69 -7.26
C MET A 130 -16.83 -1.82 -6.21
N PHE A 131 -17.55 -1.30 -5.20
CA PHE A 131 -17.00 -0.38 -4.21
C PHE A 131 -15.86 -0.99 -3.37
N PRO A 132 -16.00 -2.15 -2.71
CA PRO A 132 -14.90 -2.79 -2.00
C PRO A 132 -13.75 -3.20 -2.94
N TYR A 133 -14.03 -3.60 -4.19
CA TYR A 133 -13.00 -4.01 -5.15
C TYR A 133 -12.26 -2.85 -5.81
N LEU A 134 -12.79 -1.63 -5.75
CA LEU A 134 -12.13 -0.42 -6.27
C LEU A 134 -10.81 -0.13 -5.53
N VAL A 135 -10.64 -0.61 -4.31
CA VAL A 135 -9.38 -0.47 -3.58
C VAL A 135 -8.19 -1.10 -4.32
N PHE A 136 -8.40 -2.21 -5.04
CA PHE A 136 -7.30 -2.89 -5.74
C PHE A 136 -6.62 -2.00 -6.78
N PRO A 137 -7.31 -1.44 -7.78
CA PRO A 137 -6.66 -0.55 -8.73
C PRO A 137 -6.07 0.70 -8.07
N VAL A 138 -6.72 1.27 -7.06
CA VAL A 138 -6.22 2.45 -6.33
C VAL A 138 -4.94 2.13 -5.57
N ALA A 139 -4.95 1.09 -4.75
CA ALA A 139 -3.80 0.73 -3.92
C ALA A 139 -2.62 0.24 -4.75
N PHE A 140 -2.86 -0.59 -5.77
CA PHE A 140 -1.77 -1.08 -6.63
C PHE A 140 -1.20 0.01 -7.54
N ALA A 141 -1.97 1.02 -7.95
CA ALA A 141 -1.43 2.20 -8.60
C ALA A 141 -0.48 3.00 -7.67
N LEU A 142 -0.88 3.19 -6.41
CA LEU A 142 -0.04 3.85 -5.41
C LEU A 142 1.22 3.03 -5.08
N LEU A 143 1.09 1.71 -4.98
CA LEU A 143 2.24 0.82 -4.78
C LEU A 143 3.19 0.84 -5.98
N SER A 144 2.67 0.83 -7.21
CA SER A 144 3.49 0.97 -8.43
C SER A 144 4.29 2.26 -8.40
N TYR A 145 3.64 3.37 -8.05
CA TYR A 145 4.31 4.65 -7.89
C TYR A 145 5.41 4.59 -6.81
N ALA A 146 5.14 3.97 -5.65
CA ALA A 146 6.09 3.86 -4.56
C ALA A 146 7.34 3.05 -4.95
N TYR A 147 7.16 1.88 -5.57
CA TYR A 147 8.27 1.05 -6.04
C TYR A 147 9.07 1.71 -7.16
N PHE A 148 8.39 2.38 -8.09
CA PHE A 148 9.06 3.14 -9.15
C PHE A 148 9.91 4.28 -8.59
N TYR A 149 9.36 5.06 -7.65
CA TYR A 149 10.09 6.13 -6.97
C TYR A 149 11.35 5.62 -6.27
N ARG A 150 11.25 4.49 -5.57
CA ARG A 150 12.38 3.88 -4.86
C ARG A 150 13.45 3.34 -5.80
N ALA A 151 13.05 2.67 -6.87
CA ALA A 151 13.99 2.21 -7.89
C ALA A 151 14.79 3.37 -8.50
N LEU A 152 14.15 4.51 -8.76
CA LEU A 152 14.84 5.72 -9.21
C LEU A 152 15.82 6.27 -8.18
N ASP A 153 15.44 6.29 -6.90
CA ASP A 153 16.29 6.78 -5.81
C ASP A 153 17.52 5.89 -5.63
N ASP A 154 17.37 4.57 -5.74
CA ASP A 154 18.48 3.62 -5.68
C ASP A 154 19.45 3.78 -6.84
N ILE A 155 18.95 3.97 -8.08
CA ILE A 155 19.80 4.24 -9.25
C ILE A 155 20.62 5.51 -9.05
N VAL A 156 19.99 6.58 -8.55
CA VAL A 156 20.69 7.85 -8.28
C VAL A 156 21.77 7.70 -7.19
N LYS A 157 21.48 6.91 -6.14
CA LYS A 157 22.46 6.63 -5.07
C LYS A 157 23.67 5.85 -5.61
N LEU A 158 23.44 4.84 -6.44
CA LEU A 158 24.51 4.07 -7.08
C LEU A 158 25.40 4.95 -7.96
N THR A 159 24.79 5.78 -8.83
CA THR A 159 25.52 6.65 -9.74
C THR A 159 26.37 7.72 -9.02
N LYS A 160 25.85 8.30 -7.94
CA LYS A 160 26.63 9.27 -7.15
C LYS A 160 27.83 8.66 -6.46
N LYS A 161 27.73 7.43 -6.00
CA LYS A 161 28.81 6.76 -5.29
C LYS A 161 29.96 6.35 -6.22
N ASP A 162 29.63 5.88 -7.43
CA ASP A 162 30.67 5.56 -8.44
C ASP A 162 31.49 6.81 -8.85
N GLN A 163 30.88 8.02 -8.82
CA GLN A 163 31.59 9.26 -9.07
C GLN A 163 32.53 9.67 -7.92
N THR A 164 32.21 9.31 -6.69
CA THR A 164 33.04 9.66 -5.52
C THR A 164 34.23 8.70 -5.39
N GLU A 165 34.03 7.40 -5.67
CA GLU A 165 35.12 6.41 -5.61
C GLU A 165 36.07 6.53 -6.81
N GLY A 166 35.60 6.97 -7.98
CA GLY A 166 36.47 7.23 -9.16
C GLY A 166 37.26 8.55 -9.13
N GLY A 167 36.96 9.46 -8.19
CA GLY A 167 37.69 10.73 -7.99
C GLY A 167 38.82 10.65 -7.00
N GLU A 168 38.94 9.59 -6.21
CA GLU A 168 40.05 9.38 -5.24
C GLU A 168 41.20 8.54 -5.82
N GLU A 169 41.06 7.98 -7.03
CA GLU A 169 42.11 7.20 -7.71
C GLU A 169 42.90 8.03 -8.76
N GLN A 170 42.74 9.35 -8.83
CA GLN A 170 43.55 10.27 -9.64
C GLN A 170 44.37 11.21 -8.72
#